data_b53df43d933b78cb8a4c324e1ff4fedf
#
_entry.id   b53df43d933b78cb8a4c324e1ff4fedf
#
_cell.length_a   1.000
_cell.length_b   1.000
_cell.length_c   1.000
_cell.angle_alpha   90.00
_cell.angle_beta   90.00
_cell.angle_gamma   90.00
#
_symmetry.space_group_name_H-M   'P 1'
#
loop_
_entity.id
_entity.type
_entity.pdbx_description
1 polymer ?
#
loop_
_entity_poly.entity_id
_entity_poly.type
_entity_poly.pdbx_seq_one_letter_code
_entity_poly.pdbx_strand_id
1 'polypeptide(L)'
;MYELDCKGNLRDTFHKKLVGCFVDEGVLKVMPVTGEWFDGFSMNLLLAIVHRNTLVPPRLLSKLEVIHKSGDPSKISLYDTVWKCPQGKLEHPLYPGFCYIPGYSRYLINQEGQLLSPGSGDLLSPYTDANGYLMYGVQPDIGSRTIVGMHRLLCLAWKEYPANVDKLDVNHIDTDKSNNDLENLEWVTRSRNNSHAHENGLSNSKSLKVRDIVTGEITTYYSIGDAARNLGVDTNTLSLRVRQGVDGTVYEGHQYKLATDTTPWIIHENMNDYRNGIQAKRVRIVDVETGIEKTMKSIGAAADLLDIKRTTLAYRLSKNSQIVVNGYTVAVIT
;
A
#
# COMPACT_ATOMS: atom_id res chain seq x y z
N MET A 1 13.25 8.22 -40.96
CA MET A 1 12.73 8.85 -39.70
C MET A 1 12.01 7.74 -38.94
N TYR A 2 12.17 7.66 -37.64
CA TYR A 2 11.53 6.64 -36.81
C TYR A 2 10.48 7.26 -35.93
N GLU A 3 9.40 6.54 -35.70
CA GLU A 3 8.31 6.94 -34.84
C GLU A 3 8.13 5.90 -33.73
N LEU A 4 8.02 6.37 -32.49
CA LEU A 4 7.85 5.53 -31.32
C LEU A 4 6.44 5.72 -30.77
N ASP A 5 5.66 4.64 -30.63
CA ASP A 5 4.34 4.75 -30.04
C ASP A 5 4.40 4.75 -28.49
N CYS A 6 3.28 5.08 -27.85
CA CYS A 6 3.19 5.15 -26.38
C CYS A 6 3.33 3.77 -25.69
N LYS A 7 3.34 2.69 -26.44
CA LYS A 7 3.57 1.31 -25.96
C LYS A 7 5.01 0.87 -26.14
N GLY A 8 5.88 1.73 -26.68
CA GLY A 8 7.29 1.42 -26.89
C GLY A 8 7.59 0.70 -28.22
N ASN A 9 6.64 0.66 -29.16
CA ASN A 9 6.89 0.09 -30.48
C ASN A 9 7.54 1.13 -31.38
N LEU A 10 8.73 0.84 -31.85
CA LEU A 10 9.45 1.68 -32.81
C LEU A 10 9.09 1.27 -34.23
N ARG A 11 8.69 2.25 -35.05
CA ARG A 11 8.36 2.05 -36.48
C ARG A 11 9.22 2.94 -37.35
N ASP A 12 9.68 2.38 -38.45
CA ASP A 12 10.20 3.19 -39.54
C ASP A 12 9.04 3.87 -40.27
N THR A 13 9.02 5.22 -40.24
CA THR A 13 7.94 6.02 -40.85
C THR A 13 7.90 5.88 -42.37
N PHE A 14 9.01 5.54 -43.00
CA PHE A 14 9.10 5.35 -44.45
C PHE A 14 8.57 3.98 -44.88
N HIS A 15 8.98 2.91 -44.19
CA HIS A 15 8.59 1.54 -44.52
C HIS A 15 7.37 1.05 -43.73
N LYS A 16 6.90 1.79 -42.73
CA LYS A 16 5.80 1.43 -41.79
C LYS A 16 5.99 0.07 -41.11
N LYS A 17 7.25 -0.38 -40.97
CA LYS A 17 7.59 -1.66 -40.36
C LYS A 17 8.04 -1.48 -38.93
N LEU A 18 7.68 -2.45 -38.10
CA LEU A 18 8.25 -2.56 -36.75
C LEU A 18 9.75 -2.83 -36.86
N VAL A 19 10.52 -2.09 -36.09
CA VAL A 19 11.98 -2.27 -36.00
C VAL A 19 12.26 -3.35 -34.94
N GLY A 20 13.09 -4.30 -35.28
CA GLY A 20 13.51 -5.34 -34.34
C GLY A 20 14.24 -4.73 -33.13
N CYS A 21 13.87 -5.15 -31.95
CA CYS A 21 14.55 -4.75 -30.74
C CYS A 21 14.79 -5.97 -29.84
N PHE A 22 15.87 -5.97 -29.09
CA PHE A 22 16.17 -6.99 -28.08
C PHE A 22 16.87 -6.35 -26.88
N VAL A 23 16.75 -7.01 -25.75
CA VAL A 23 17.37 -6.56 -24.49
C VAL A 23 18.70 -7.29 -24.33
N ASP A 24 19.75 -6.51 -24.16
CA ASP A 24 21.11 -7.00 -23.89
C ASP A 24 21.63 -6.28 -22.64
N GLU A 25 22.00 -7.04 -21.61
CA GLU A 25 22.43 -6.53 -20.29
C GLU A 25 21.50 -5.46 -19.70
N GLY A 26 20.18 -5.60 -19.88
CA GLY A 26 19.19 -4.62 -19.40
C GLY A 26 19.04 -3.36 -20.26
N VAL A 27 19.78 -3.26 -21.37
CA VAL A 27 19.70 -2.18 -22.36
C VAL A 27 18.96 -2.68 -23.58
N LEU A 28 17.90 -1.98 -23.98
CA LEU A 28 17.21 -2.32 -25.22
C LEU A 28 18.01 -1.81 -26.41
N LYS A 29 18.52 -2.72 -27.21
CA LYS A 29 19.19 -2.42 -28.47
C LYS A 29 18.16 -2.44 -29.61
N VAL A 30 18.20 -1.41 -30.42
CA VAL A 30 17.33 -1.24 -31.57
C VAL A 30 18.16 -1.44 -32.83
N MET A 31 17.71 -2.35 -33.70
CA MET A 31 18.32 -2.53 -35.01
C MET A 31 17.56 -1.72 -36.06
N PRO A 32 18.12 -0.63 -36.55
CA PRO A 32 17.54 0.13 -37.65
C PRO A 32 17.49 -0.73 -38.93
N VAL A 33 16.57 -0.41 -39.80
CA VAL A 33 16.42 -1.08 -41.12
C VAL A 33 17.67 -0.97 -41.96
N THR A 34 18.58 -0.03 -41.67
CA THR A 34 19.87 0.19 -42.34
C THR A 34 20.99 -0.75 -41.90
N GLY A 35 20.80 -1.60 -40.89
CA GLY A 35 21.78 -2.57 -40.43
C GLY A 35 22.93 -2.04 -39.55
N GLU A 36 22.90 -0.75 -39.21
CA GLU A 36 23.87 -0.16 -38.28
C GLU A 36 23.28 -0.10 -36.87
N TRP A 37 24.06 -0.49 -35.88
CA TRP A 37 23.66 -0.49 -34.48
C TRP A 37 23.73 0.92 -33.88
N PHE A 38 22.63 1.37 -33.25
CA PHE A 38 22.67 2.53 -32.37
C PHE A 38 23.11 2.08 -30.99
N ASP A 39 24.39 2.24 -30.71
CA ASP A 39 24.90 2.11 -29.34
C ASP A 39 24.51 3.35 -28.53
N GLY A 40 23.79 3.16 -27.44
CA GLY A 40 23.84 4.10 -26.34
C GLY A 40 22.57 4.74 -25.82
N PHE A 41 21.37 4.49 -26.37
CA PHE A 41 20.15 4.97 -25.73
C PHE A 41 19.25 3.79 -25.32
N SER A 42 18.92 3.72 -24.02
CA SER A 42 17.89 2.79 -23.61
C SER A 42 16.53 3.19 -24.23
N MET A 43 15.69 2.24 -24.61
CA MET A 43 14.36 2.52 -25.15
C MET A 43 13.54 3.38 -24.18
N ASN A 44 13.73 3.17 -22.89
CA ASN A 44 13.08 3.96 -21.85
C ASN A 44 13.48 5.43 -21.90
N LEU A 45 14.74 5.73 -22.19
CA LEU A 45 15.22 7.09 -22.36
C LEU A 45 14.66 7.71 -23.65
N LEU A 46 14.60 6.95 -24.74
CA LEU A 46 13.97 7.40 -25.98
C LEU A 46 12.48 7.68 -25.81
N LEU A 47 11.76 6.82 -25.10
CA LEU A 47 10.36 7.04 -24.73
C LEU A 47 10.18 8.33 -23.93
N ALA A 48 11.02 8.53 -22.91
CA ALA A 48 10.99 9.74 -22.09
C ALA A 48 11.29 11.01 -22.90
N ILE A 49 12.23 10.96 -23.83
CA ILE A 49 12.62 12.09 -24.66
C ILE A 49 11.57 12.42 -25.72
N VAL A 50 11.11 11.40 -26.45
CA VAL A 50 10.24 11.61 -27.63
C VAL A 50 8.82 11.96 -27.24
N HIS A 51 8.27 11.27 -26.23
CA HIS A 51 6.85 11.40 -25.88
C HIS A 51 6.57 12.37 -24.74
N ARG A 52 7.57 12.72 -23.94
CA ARG A 52 7.34 13.64 -22.82
C ARG A 52 7.62 15.09 -23.11
N ASN A 53 8.06 15.38 -24.30
CA ASN A 53 8.37 16.76 -24.68
C ASN A 53 9.23 17.45 -23.59
N THR A 54 10.25 16.71 -23.10
CA THR A 54 11.04 17.15 -21.96
C THR A 54 11.77 18.43 -22.34
N LEU A 55 11.57 19.47 -21.56
CA LEU A 55 12.30 20.74 -21.71
C LEU A 55 13.77 20.62 -21.25
N VAL A 56 14.20 19.42 -20.86
CA VAL A 56 15.58 19.14 -20.46
C VAL A 56 16.49 19.31 -21.66
N PRO A 57 17.49 20.20 -21.61
CA PRO A 57 18.42 20.42 -22.71
C PRO A 57 19.18 19.14 -23.10
N PRO A 58 19.42 18.89 -24.38
CA PRO A 58 20.08 17.66 -24.86
C PRO A 58 21.40 17.34 -24.15
N ARG A 59 22.19 18.37 -23.77
CA ARG A 59 23.45 18.20 -23.02
C ARG A 59 23.31 17.58 -21.63
N LEU A 60 22.09 17.60 -21.07
CA LEU A 60 21.80 17.02 -19.76
C LEU A 60 21.17 15.63 -19.86
N LEU A 61 20.79 15.20 -21.06
CA LEU A 61 20.16 13.89 -21.26
C LEU A 61 21.07 12.72 -20.82
N SER A 62 22.38 12.86 -21.01
CA SER A 62 23.38 11.86 -20.56
C SER A 62 23.48 11.72 -19.04
N LYS A 63 22.91 12.68 -18.29
CA LYS A 63 22.85 12.64 -16.82
C LYS A 63 21.56 12.03 -16.30
N LEU A 64 20.63 11.65 -17.19
CA LEU A 64 19.36 11.09 -16.81
C LEU A 64 19.38 9.57 -16.82
N GLU A 65 18.80 8.98 -15.82
CA GLU A 65 18.40 7.58 -15.80
C GLU A 65 16.90 7.47 -15.92
N VAL A 66 16.43 6.40 -16.53
CA VAL A 66 15.00 6.08 -16.56
C VAL A 66 14.73 4.99 -15.55
N ILE A 67 13.78 5.24 -14.70
CA ILE A 67 13.30 4.27 -13.72
C ILE A 67 11.87 3.86 -14.02
N HIS A 68 11.53 2.64 -13.63
CA HIS A 68 10.18 2.11 -13.73
C HIS A 68 9.45 2.35 -12.41
N LYS A 69 8.29 3.02 -12.46
CA LYS A 69 7.45 3.28 -11.28
C LYS A 69 6.98 1.99 -10.60
N SER A 70 6.74 0.94 -11.40
CA SER A 70 6.37 -0.39 -10.90
C SER A 70 7.54 -1.13 -10.26
N GLY A 71 8.79 -0.68 -10.49
CA GLY A 71 9.99 -1.41 -10.14
C GLY A 71 10.30 -2.60 -11.06
N ASP A 72 9.56 -2.76 -12.17
CA ASP A 72 9.71 -3.84 -13.14
C ASP A 72 10.31 -3.31 -14.45
N PRO A 73 11.60 -3.55 -14.72
CA PRO A 73 12.29 -3.03 -15.91
C PRO A 73 11.80 -3.64 -17.23
N SER A 74 11.07 -4.76 -17.19
CA SER A 74 10.48 -5.37 -18.37
C SER A 74 9.26 -4.62 -18.90
N LYS A 75 8.65 -3.76 -18.10
CA LYS A 75 7.51 -2.93 -18.49
C LYS A 75 7.95 -1.70 -19.23
N ILE A 76 8.10 -1.83 -20.54
CA ILE A 76 8.42 -0.71 -21.42
C ILE A 76 7.15 0.06 -21.74
N SER A 77 6.80 1.03 -20.92
CA SER A 77 5.60 1.85 -21.10
C SER A 77 5.86 3.29 -20.65
N LEU A 78 5.37 4.23 -21.45
CA LEU A 78 5.43 5.65 -21.11
C LEU A 78 4.80 5.98 -19.75
N TYR A 79 3.77 5.23 -19.37
CA TYR A 79 3.05 5.42 -18.11
C TYR A 79 3.81 4.87 -16.90
N ASP A 80 4.67 3.87 -17.11
CA ASP A 80 5.46 3.24 -16.05
C ASP A 80 6.85 3.87 -15.87
N THR A 81 7.35 4.61 -16.85
CA THR A 81 8.69 5.18 -16.83
C THR A 81 8.72 6.63 -16.38
N VAL A 82 9.71 7.00 -15.59
CA VAL A 82 10.07 8.40 -15.31
C VAL A 82 11.59 8.53 -15.38
N TRP A 83 12.06 9.73 -15.74
CA TRP A 83 13.48 10.01 -15.66
C TRP A 83 13.87 10.50 -14.25
N LYS A 84 15.07 10.22 -13.83
CA LYS A 84 15.70 10.81 -12.64
C LYS A 84 17.12 11.25 -12.95
N CYS A 85 17.68 12.08 -12.10
CA CYS A 85 19.12 12.32 -12.08
C CYS A 85 19.77 11.43 -11.02
N PRO A 86 20.72 10.54 -11.37
CA PRO A 86 21.39 9.65 -10.43
C PRO A 86 22.10 10.38 -9.30
N GLN A 87 22.50 11.62 -9.55
CA GLN A 87 23.18 12.48 -8.57
C GLN A 87 22.21 13.28 -7.68
N GLY A 88 20.92 12.91 -7.67
CA GLY A 88 19.88 13.48 -6.81
C GLY A 88 19.19 14.71 -7.40
N LYS A 89 19.91 15.64 -8.03
CA LYS A 89 19.33 16.88 -8.54
C LYS A 89 19.84 17.24 -9.93
N LEU A 90 18.96 17.74 -10.78
CA LEU A 90 19.28 18.24 -12.11
C LEU A 90 18.96 19.72 -12.17
N GLU A 91 19.96 20.56 -11.92
CA GLU A 91 19.84 22.00 -11.91
C GLU A 91 19.68 22.57 -13.32
N HIS A 92 18.82 23.58 -13.46
CA HIS A 92 18.58 24.23 -14.75
C HIS A 92 19.69 25.25 -15.07
N PRO A 93 20.27 25.19 -16.27
CA PRO A 93 21.45 25.99 -16.60
C PRO A 93 21.21 27.52 -16.69
N LEU A 94 19.96 27.93 -16.94
CA LEU A 94 19.59 29.36 -17.04
C LEU A 94 18.88 29.89 -15.79
N TYR A 95 18.52 29.01 -14.85
CA TYR A 95 17.86 29.37 -13.59
C TYR A 95 18.63 28.71 -12.43
N PRO A 96 19.75 29.32 -12.01
CA PRO A 96 20.56 28.80 -10.90
C PRO A 96 19.73 28.59 -9.64
N GLY A 97 19.96 27.51 -8.93
CA GLY A 97 19.19 27.14 -7.73
C GLY A 97 17.85 26.45 -8.00
N PHE A 98 17.41 26.35 -9.26
CA PHE A 98 16.20 25.63 -9.62
C PHE A 98 16.51 24.31 -10.28
N CYS A 99 15.85 23.25 -9.86
CA CYS A 99 15.98 21.89 -10.38
C CYS A 99 14.75 21.44 -11.17
N TYR A 100 14.99 20.60 -12.19
CA TYR A 100 13.94 19.88 -12.88
C TYR A 100 13.24 18.89 -11.93
N ILE A 101 11.93 18.71 -12.12
CA ILE A 101 11.12 17.79 -11.32
C ILE A 101 10.80 16.57 -12.17
N PRO A 102 11.23 15.35 -11.80
CA PRO A 102 10.85 14.12 -12.48
C PRO A 102 9.33 13.97 -12.62
N GLY A 103 8.85 13.74 -13.84
CA GLY A 103 7.42 13.63 -14.15
C GLY A 103 6.67 14.96 -14.33
N TYR A 104 7.35 16.12 -14.12
CA TYR A 104 6.81 17.46 -14.26
C TYR A 104 7.79 18.38 -14.97
N SER A 105 8.32 17.97 -16.13
CA SER A 105 9.41 18.64 -16.84
C SER A 105 9.13 20.09 -17.27
N ARG A 106 7.86 20.50 -17.22
CA ARG A 106 7.41 21.89 -17.50
C ARG A 106 7.71 22.87 -16.38
N TYR A 107 8.16 22.37 -15.23
CA TYR A 107 8.36 23.17 -14.03
C TYR A 107 9.75 22.92 -13.45
N LEU A 108 10.23 23.95 -12.76
CA LEU A 108 11.44 23.92 -11.97
C LEU A 108 11.10 24.28 -10.53
N ILE A 109 11.79 23.72 -9.55
CA ILE A 109 11.58 24.03 -8.14
C ILE A 109 12.93 24.30 -7.46
N ASN A 110 13.00 25.36 -6.63
CA ASN A 110 14.14 25.62 -5.78
C ASN A 110 13.97 24.96 -4.40
N GLN A 111 14.96 25.07 -3.51
CA GLN A 111 14.93 24.45 -2.19
C GLN A 111 13.89 25.09 -1.25
N GLU A 112 13.56 26.36 -1.47
CA GLU A 112 12.54 27.09 -0.75
C GLU A 112 11.10 26.74 -1.20
N GLY A 113 10.97 25.80 -2.17
CA GLY A 113 9.69 25.35 -2.67
C GLY A 113 9.04 26.27 -3.72
N GLN A 114 9.72 27.32 -4.17
CA GLN A 114 9.21 28.18 -5.23
C GLN A 114 9.19 27.42 -6.55
N LEU A 115 8.03 27.38 -7.20
CA LEU A 115 7.81 26.67 -8.45
C LEU A 115 7.82 27.64 -9.63
N LEU A 116 8.74 27.43 -10.56
CA LEU A 116 8.92 28.27 -11.76
C LEU A 116 8.41 27.54 -13.00
N SER A 117 7.69 28.25 -13.86
CA SER A 117 7.37 27.83 -15.23
C SER A 117 8.37 28.47 -16.20
N PRO A 118 9.41 27.75 -16.67
CA PRO A 118 10.45 28.35 -17.51
C PRO A 118 9.96 28.81 -18.88
N GLY A 119 8.82 28.31 -19.36
CA GLY A 119 8.22 28.70 -20.62
C GLY A 119 7.61 30.11 -20.57
N SER A 120 7.04 30.54 -19.44
CA SER A 120 6.50 31.89 -19.22
C SER A 120 7.45 32.75 -18.38
N GLY A 121 8.38 32.18 -17.65
CA GLY A 121 9.25 32.89 -16.70
C GLY A 121 8.55 33.21 -15.36
N ASP A 122 7.33 32.72 -15.13
CA ASP A 122 6.54 33.06 -13.96
C ASP A 122 6.77 32.07 -12.80
N LEU A 123 6.76 32.62 -11.58
CA LEU A 123 6.62 31.85 -10.37
C LEU A 123 5.15 31.53 -10.10
N LEU A 124 4.84 30.28 -9.86
CA LEU A 124 3.51 29.86 -9.49
C LEU A 124 3.28 30.07 -7.99
N SER A 125 2.09 30.52 -7.62
CA SER A 125 1.70 30.67 -6.23
C SER A 125 1.09 29.37 -5.69
N PRO A 126 1.58 28.85 -4.53
CA PRO A 126 0.92 27.75 -3.85
C PRO A 126 -0.34 28.24 -3.15
N TYR A 127 -1.24 27.31 -2.82
CA TYR A 127 -2.34 27.54 -1.90
C TYR A 127 -2.32 26.51 -0.78
N THR A 128 -2.91 26.84 0.36
CA THR A 128 -3.02 25.93 1.49
C THR A 128 -4.32 25.14 1.41
N ASP A 129 -4.25 23.81 1.49
CA ASP A 129 -5.43 22.96 1.55
C ASP A 129 -6.07 22.97 2.94
N ALA A 130 -7.25 22.33 3.08
CA ALA A 130 -7.98 22.24 4.34
C ALA A 130 -7.22 21.50 5.46
N ASN A 131 -6.18 20.76 5.11
CA ASN A 131 -5.35 20.00 6.04
C ASN A 131 -4.06 20.73 6.42
N GLY A 132 -3.80 21.91 5.88
CA GLY A 132 -2.62 22.73 6.15
C GLY A 132 -1.42 22.48 5.22
N TYR A 133 -1.57 21.67 4.16
CA TYR A 133 -0.51 21.44 3.18
C TYR A 133 -0.44 22.57 2.14
N LEU A 134 0.78 22.97 1.77
CA LEU A 134 1.00 23.82 0.61
C LEU A 134 0.92 23.00 -0.68
N MET A 135 0.06 23.42 -1.60
CA MET A 135 -0.30 22.68 -2.81
C MET A 135 -0.08 23.52 -4.07
N TYR A 136 0.28 22.85 -5.16
CA TYR A 136 0.37 23.44 -6.50
C TYR A 136 -0.57 22.75 -7.49
N GLY A 137 -1.22 23.53 -8.36
CA GLY A 137 -1.91 23.00 -9.52
C GLY A 137 -0.95 22.88 -10.71
N VAL A 138 -0.52 21.67 -11.04
CA VAL A 138 0.50 21.40 -12.05
C VAL A 138 0.01 20.44 -13.14
N GLN A 139 0.61 20.55 -14.32
CA GLN A 139 0.42 19.63 -15.44
C GLN A 139 1.56 18.61 -15.43
N PRO A 140 1.30 17.32 -15.15
CA PRO A 140 2.32 16.28 -15.29
C PRO A 140 2.72 16.11 -16.77
N ASP A 141 3.85 15.45 -17.01
CA ASP A 141 4.31 15.14 -18.36
C ASP A 141 3.31 14.23 -19.09
N ILE A 142 2.57 13.41 -18.34
CA ILE A 142 1.53 12.52 -18.84
C ILE A 142 0.28 12.68 -17.98
N GLY A 143 -0.87 12.80 -18.64
CA GLY A 143 -2.16 12.91 -17.96
C GLY A 143 -2.69 14.34 -17.89
N SER A 144 -3.75 14.54 -17.11
CA SER A 144 -4.42 15.83 -16.94
C SER A 144 -3.75 16.66 -15.84
N ARG A 145 -4.03 17.96 -15.83
CA ARG A 145 -3.64 18.85 -14.74
C ARG A 145 -4.13 18.29 -13.40
N THR A 146 -3.26 18.29 -12.41
CA THR A 146 -3.51 17.72 -11.08
C THR A 146 -3.01 18.66 -9.97
N ILE A 147 -3.41 18.38 -8.77
CA ILE A 147 -2.97 19.09 -7.56
C ILE A 147 -1.91 18.21 -6.87
N VAL A 148 -0.76 18.80 -6.55
CA VAL A 148 0.36 18.10 -5.92
C VAL A 148 0.91 18.92 -4.77
N GLY A 149 1.23 18.26 -3.65
CA GLY A 149 1.86 18.92 -2.51
C GLY A 149 3.28 19.42 -2.82
N MET A 150 3.60 20.62 -2.32
CA MET A 150 4.94 21.21 -2.42
C MET A 150 6.01 20.26 -1.90
N HIS A 151 5.80 19.65 -0.73
CA HIS A 151 6.69 18.66 -0.12
C HIS A 151 7.03 17.50 -1.08
N ARG A 152 6.05 17.03 -1.87
CA ARG A 152 6.27 15.96 -2.83
C ARG A 152 7.10 16.43 -4.02
N LEU A 153 6.83 17.61 -4.56
CA LEU A 153 7.61 18.19 -5.66
C LEU A 153 9.07 18.43 -5.23
N LEU A 154 9.28 18.93 -4.00
CA LEU A 154 10.61 19.11 -3.41
C LEU A 154 11.36 17.79 -3.31
N CYS A 155 10.76 16.75 -2.74
CA CYS A 155 11.39 15.45 -2.63
C CYS A 155 11.71 14.82 -4.00
N LEU A 156 10.83 14.98 -4.99
CA LEU A 156 11.08 14.50 -6.35
C LEU A 156 12.29 15.19 -7.00
N ALA A 157 12.50 16.47 -6.75
CA ALA A 157 13.56 17.26 -7.39
C ALA A 157 14.90 17.21 -6.65
N TRP A 158 14.88 17.13 -5.30
CA TRP A 158 16.03 17.40 -4.46
C TRP A 158 16.52 16.21 -3.63
N LYS A 159 15.66 15.20 -3.39
CA LYS A 159 16.04 13.99 -2.68
C LYS A 159 16.35 12.86 -3.63
N GLU A 160 17.06 11.84 -3.12
CA GLU A 160 17.24 10.60 -3.85
C GLU A 160 15.87 10.02 -4.23
N TYR A 161 15.73 9.62 -5.49
CA TYR A 161 14.48 9.10 -6.02
C TYR A 161 14.36 7.61 -5.73
N PRO A 162 13.49 7.19 -4.81
CA PRO A 162 13.42 5.79 -4.42
C PRO A 162 12.72 4.93 -5.48
N ALA A 163 13.07 3.65 -5.50
CA ALA A 163 12.29 2.67 -6.24
C ALA A 163 10.84 2.65 -5.71
N ASN A 164 9.87 2.45 -6.60
CA ASN A 164 8.43 2.42 -6.24
C ASN A 164 7.90 3.72 -5.59
N VAL A 165 8.42 4.89 -6.00
CA VAL A 165 8.02 6.20 -5.48
C VAL A 165 6.51 6.44 -5.46
N ASP A 166 5.76 5.85 -6.40
CA ASP A 166 4.30 5.96 -6.46
C ASP A 166 3.60 5.28 -5.27
N LYS A 167 4.29 4.38 -4.58
CA LYS A 167 3.79 3.68 -3.37
C LYS A 167 4.25 4.34 -2.07
N LEU A 168 5.06 5.40 -2.17
CA LEU A 168 5.60 6.11 -1.04
C LEU A 168 4.86 7.43 -0.83
N ASP A 169 4.67 7.76 0.43
CA ASP A 169 4.24 9.07 0.88
C ASP A 169 5.48 9.92 1.25
N VAL A 170 5.31 11.23 1.30
CA VAL A 170 6.29 12.14 1.92
C VAL A 170 5.77 12.51 3.29
N ASN A 171 6.59 12.32 4.31
CA ASN A 171 6.30 12.64 5.71
C ASN A 171 7.05 13.92 6.12
N HIS A 172 6.40 14.74 6.95
CA HIS A 172 7.03 15.82 7.69
C HIS A 172 7.47 15.27 9.05
N ILE A 173 8.79 15.25 9.30
CA ILE A 173 9.39 14.61 10.48
C ILE A 173 8.90 15.30 11.77
N ASP A 174 8.79 16.63 11.76
CA ASP A 174 8.32 17.44 12.88
C ASP A 174 6.78 17.52 13.00
N THR A 175 6.04 16.88 12.06
CA THR A 175 4.58 16.94 11.96
C THR A 175 3.98 18.27 11.49
N ASP A 176 4.77 19.32 11.33
CA ASP A 176 4.32 20.60 10.77
C ASP A 176 4.25 20.54 9.24
N LYS A 177 3.03 20.49 8.71
CA LYS A 177 2.76 20.39 7.28
C LYS A 177 3.13 21.62 6.47
N SER A 178 3.41 22.74 7.15
CA SER A 178 3.88 23.98 6.56
C SER A 178 5.39 24.06 6.42
N ASN A 179 6.12 23.27 7.25
CA ASN A 179 7.57 23.19 7.24
C ASN A 179 8.07 22.26 6.13
N ASN A 180 8.31 22.84 4.94
CA ASN A 180 8.77 22.10 3.77
C ASN A 180 10.30 22.10 3.60
N ASP A 181 11.06 22.36 4.66
CA ASP A 181 12.52 22.21 4.64
C ASP A 181 12.91 20.78 4.25
N LEU A 182 13.87 20.66 3.33
CA LEU A 182 14.28 19.35 2.81
C LEU A 182 14.75 18.38 3.89
N GLU A 183 15.38 18.89 4.95
CA GLU A 183 15.82 18.06 6.08
C GLU A 183 14.65 17.53 6.91
N ASN A 184 13.51 18.22 6.88
CA ASN A 184 12.27 17.83 7.54
C ASN A 184 11.41 16.87 6.73
N LEU A 185 11.73 16.62 5.47
CA LEU A 185 10.95 15.76 4.58
C LEU A 185 11.62 14.40 4.40
N GLU A 186 10.84 13.32 4.41
CA GLU A 186 11.34 11.97 4.16
C GLU A 186 10.37 11.13 3.32
N TRP A 187 10.93 10.21 2.50
CA TRP A 187 10.12 9.20 1.83
C TRP A 187 9.80 8.06 2.79
N VAL A 188 8.52 7.75 2.93
CA VAL A 188 8.05 6.69 3.83
C VAL A 188 6.99 5.82 3.16
N THR A 189 6.84 4.60 3.63
CA THR A 189 5.67 3.80 3.28
C THR A 189 4.43 4.37 3.95
N ARG A 190 3.26 4.15 3.36
CA ARG A 190 1.98 4.56 3.98
C ARG A 190 1.80 4.00 5.39
N SER A 191 2.27 2.79 5.63
CA SER A 191 2.24 2.18 6.97
C SER A 191 3.07 2.98 7.97
N ARG A 192 4.31 3.35 7.61
CA ARG A 192 5.18 4.15 8.48
C ARG A 192 4.63 5.55 8.70
N ASN A 193 4.08 6.18 7.65
CA ASN A 193 3.45 7.50 7.77
C ASN A 193 2.27 7.49 8.76
N ASN A 194 1.42 6.45 8.68
CA ASN A 194 0.33 6.28 9.63
C ASN A 194 0.83 6.03 11.06
N SER A 195 1.91 5.24 11.23
CA SER A 195 2.52 5.02 12.55
C SER A 195 3.03 6.32 13.15
N HIS A 196 3.76 7.12 12.36
CA HIS A 196 4.28 8.41 12.76
C HIS A 196 3.16 9.39 13.20
N ALA A 197 2.08 9.47 12.41
CA ALA A 197 0.92 10.29 12.77
C ALA A 197 0.27 9.83 14.10
N HIS A 198 0.27 8.53 14.37
CA HIS A 198 -0.25 7.98 15.61
C HIS A 198 0.68 8.26 16.81
N GLU A 199 1.99 8.04 16.65
CA GLU A 199 3.02 8.29 17.66
C GLU A 199 2.97 9.75 18.15
N ASN A 200 2.60 10.67 17.24
CA ASN A 200 2.49 12.11 17.52
C ASN A 200 1.05 12.58 17.85
N GLY A 201 0.12 11.65 18.11
CA GLY A 201 -1.26 11.98 18.50
C GLY A 201 -2.12 12.63 17.42
N LEU A 202 -1.68 12.61 16.15
CA LEU A 202 -2.39 13.21 15.01
C LEU A 202 -3.45 12.27 14.40
N SER A 203 -3.44 11.01 14.80
CA SER A 203 -4.34 9.99 14.27
C SER A 203 -5.56 9.80 15.17
N ASN A 204 -6.75 9.83 14.59
CA ASN A 204 -7.99 9.42 15.25
C ASN A 204 -8.17 7.89 15.30
N SER A 205 -7.16 7.11 14.93
CA SER A 205 -7.19 5.66 14.98
C SER A 205 -7.28 5.18 16.42
N LYS A 206 -8.16 4.20 16.65
CA LYS A 206 -8.23 3.55 17.96
C LYS A 206 -7.12 2.54 18.09
N SER A 207 -6.16 2.81 18.97
CA SER A 207 -5.09 1.87 19.31
C SER A 207 -5.66 0.62 19.96
N LEU A 208 -5.03 -0.49 19.70
CA LEU A 208 -5.45 -1.80 20.19
C LEU A 208 -4.33 -2.41 21.06
N LYS A 209 -4.68 -2.84 22.24
CA LYS A 209 -3.83 -3.72 23.07
C LYS A 209 -4.20 -5.16 22.78
N VAL A 210 -3.20 -5.96 22.50
CA VAL A 210 -3.30 -7.39 22.23
C VAL A 210 -2.50 -8.13 23.27
N ARG A 211 -3.13 -9.09 23.97
CA ARG A 211 -2.47 -9.94 24.93
C ARG A 211 -2.40 -11.36 24.39
N ASP A 212 -1.20 -11.90 24.26
CA ASP A 212 -1.00 -13.31 23.99
C ASP A 212 -1.44 -14.14 25.21
N ILE A 213 -2.28 -15.15 25.01
CA ILE A 213 -2.84 -15.93 26.12
C ILE A 213 -1.85 -16.94 26.71
N VAL A 214 -0.80 -17.31 25.96
CA VAL A 214 0.21 -18.28 26.37
C VAL A 214 1.31 -17.60 27.17
N THR A 215 1.89 -16.53 26.57
CA THR A 215 3.01 -15.81 27.19
C THR A 215 2.56 -14.75 28.18
N GLY A 216 1.32 -14.27 28.05
CA GLY A 216 0.80 -13.13 28.80
C GLY A 216 1.35 -11.78 28.34
N GLU A 217 2.19 -11.75 27.30
CA GLU A 217 2.78 -10.54 26.75
C GLU A 217 1.69 -9.64 26.16
N ILE A 218 1.83 -8.33 26.40
CA ILE A 218 0.89 -7.32 25.90
C ILE A 218 1.61 -6.43 24.90
N THR A 219 1.15 -6.47 23.65
CA THR A 219 1.63 -5.61 22.57
C THR A 219 0.57 -4.56 22.24
N THR A 220 1.00 -3.31 22.03
CA THR A 220 0.10 -2.24 21.61
C THR A 220 0.31 -1.94 20.14
N TYR A 221 -0.78 -1.95 19.38
CA TYR A 221 -0.83 -1.61 17.96
C TYR A 221 -1.55 -0.26 17.78
N TYR A 222 -1.11 0.54 16.82
CA TYR A 222 -1.68 1.87 16.60
C TYR A 222 -3.09 1.84 15.95
N SER A 223 -3.49 0.70 15.38
CA SER A 223 -4.85 0.52 14.85
C SER A 223 -5.25 -0.95 14.80
N ILE A 224 -6.56 -1.21 14.67
CA ILE A 224 -7.08 -2.57 14.46
C ILE A 224 -6.52 -3.19 13.16
N GLY A 225 -6.39 -2.38 12.09
CA GLY A 225 -5.81 -2.86 10.82
C GLY A 225 -4.32 -3.18 10.92
N ASP A 226 -3.58 -2.48 11.76
CA ASP A 226 -2.18 -2.78 12.04
C ASP A 226 -2.03 -4.09 12.81
N ALA A 227 -2.80 -4.26 13.89
CA ALA A 227 -2.84 -5.50 14.64
C ALA A 227 -3.19 -6.69 13.73
N ALA A 228 -4.22 -6.55 12.89
CA ALA A 228 -4.66 -7.60 11.99
C ALA A 228 -3.56 -8.04 11.01
N ARG A 229 -2.83 -7.08 10.42
CA ARG A 229 -1.70 -7.39 9.51
C ARG A 229 -0.55 -8.10 10.21
N ASN A 230 -0.16 -7.62 11.39
CA ASN A 230 0.97 -8.20 12.14
C ASN A 230 0.65 -9.61 12.68
N LEU A 231 -0.60 -9.85 13.03
CA LEU A 231 -1.05 -11.14 13.58
C LEU A 231 -1.54 -12.11 12.49
N GLY A 232 -1.64 -11.66 11.23
CA GLY A 232 -2.16 -12.49 10.14
C GLY A 232 -3.65 -12.82 10.25
N VAL A 233 -4.45 -11.96 10.91
CA VAL A 233 -5.88 -12.19 11.14
C VAL A 233 -6.75 -11.30 10.24
N ASP A 234 -8.02 -11.70 10.03
CA ASP A 234 -8.95 -10.91 9.24
C ASP A 234 -9.36 -9.61 9.96
N THR A 235 -9.15 -8.47 9.30
CA THR A 235 -9.40 -7.14 9.86
C THR A 235 -10.87 -6.90 10.22
N ASN A 236 -11.81 -7.39 9.39
CA ASN A 236 -13.25 -7.18 9.64
C ASN A 236 -13.70 -7.99 10.84
N THR A 237 -13.25 -9.23 10.93
CA THR A 237 -13.51 -10.12 12.07
C THR A 237 -12.94 -9.51 13.35
N LEU A 238 -11.69 -9.03 13.33
CA LEU A 238 -11.08 -8.39 14.48
C LEU A 238 -11.82 -7.11 14.89
N SER A 239 -12.18 -6.26 13.93
CA SER A 239 -12.94 -5.03 14.15
C SER A 239 -14.32 -5.31 14.80
N LEU A 240 -15.01 -6.34 14.33
CA LEU A 240 -16.29 -6.74 14.90
C LEU A 240 -16.13 -7.18 16.36
N ARG A 241 -15.13 -7.99 16.67
CA ARG A 241 -14.85 -8.48 18.03
C ARG A 241 -14.51 -7.36 18.99
N VAL A 242 -13.64 -6.45 18.58
CA VAL A 242 -13.26 -5.27 19.38
C VAL A 242 -14.49 -4.36 19.65
N ARG A 243 -15.39 -4.20 18.67
CA ARG A 243 -16.60 -3.39 18.82
C ARG A 243 -17.64 -4.04 19.77
N GLN A 244 -17.73 -5.36 19.74
CA GLN A 244 -18.66 -6.09 20.59
C GLN A 244 -18.27 -6.06 22.06
N GLY A 245 -17.06 -5.59 22.38
CA GLY A 245 -16.58 -5.44 23.76
C GLY A 245 -16.63 -6.76 24.53
N VAL A 246 -16.42 -7.89 23.85
CA VAL A 246 -16.54 -9.20 24.49
C VAL A 246 -15.29 -9.43 25.31
N ASP A 247 -15.32 -8.95 26.54
CA ASP A 247 -14.26 -9.16 27.53
C ASP A 247 -13.92 -10.63 27.66
N GLY A 248 -12.63 -10.95 27.59
CA GLY A 248 -12.12 -12.31 27.75
C GLY A 248 -12.23 -13.21 26.53
N THR A 249 -12.74 -12.73 25.38
CA THR A 249 -12.78 -13.57 24.19
C THR A 249 -11.40 -13.66 23.55
N VAL A 250 -11.03 -14.91 23.20
CA VAL A 250 -9.81 -15.23 22.50
C VAL A 250 -10.10 -15.43 21.01
N TYR A 251 -9.28 -14.83 20.16
CA TYR A 251 -9.27 -15.09 18.73
C TYR A 251 -7.84 -15.30 18.26
N GLU A 252 -7.59 -16.42 17.60
CA GLU A 252 -6.25 -16.82 17.14
C GLU A 252 -5.19 -16.70 18.24
N GLY A 253 -5.51 -17.19 19.45
CA GLY A 253 -4.57 -17.22 20.59
C GLY A 253 -4.36 -15.89 21.31
N HIS A 254 -5.11 -14.85 20.99
CA HIS A 254 -4.95 -13.53 21.59
C HIS A 254 -6.26 -12.97 22.15
N GLN A 255 -6.13 -12.15 23.20
CA GLN A 255 -7.18 -11.28 23.70
C GLN A 255 -6.97 -9.86 23.17
N TYR A 256 -8.06 -9.14 22.95
CA TYR A 256 -8.03 -7.81 22.31
C TYR A 256 -8.86 -6.81 23.09
N LYS A 257 -8.35 -5.61 23.27
CA LYS A 257 -9.12 -4.47 23.75
C LYS A 257 -8.58 -3.14 23.25
N LEU A 258 -9.43 -2.11 23.22
CA LEU A 258 -8.95 -0.77 22.89
C LEU A 258 -7.90 -0.31 23.91
N ALA A 259 -6.91 0.44 23.47
CA ALA A 259 -5.88 0.94 24.37
C ALA A 259 -6.42 1.87 25.46
N THR A 260 -7.56 2.53 25.18
CA THR A 260 -8.31 3.36 26.14
C THR A 260 -9.07 2.55 27.19
N ASP A 261 -9.25 1.25 26.96
CA ASP A 261 -9.90 0.37 27.91
C ASP A 261 -8.94 -0.01 29.04
N THR A 262 -9.25 0.42 30.25
CA THR A 262 -8.45 0.20 31.47
C THR A 262 -8.93 -0.97 32.29
N THR A 263 -10.01 -1.68 31.87
CA THR A 263 -10.50 -2.87 32.59
C THR A 263 -9.40 -3.92 32.70
N PRO A 264 -9.36 -4.72 33.78
CA PRO A 264 -8.41 -5.83 33.88
C PRO A 264 -8.62 -6.84 32.76
N TRP A 265 -7.55 -7.56 32.33
CA TRP A 265 -7.67 -8.69 31.46
C TRP A 265 -8.33 -9.85 32.20
N ILE A 266 -9.30 -10.50 31.55
CA ILE A 266 -9.90 -11.74 32.10
C ILE A 266 -8.88 -12.87 31.87
N ILE A 267 -8.29 -13.35 32.94
CA ILE A 267 -7.29 -14.42 32.93
C ILE A 267 -7.94 -15.69 33.48
N HIS A 268 -7.91 -16.75 32.68
CA HIS A 268 -8.37 -18.06 33.10
C HIS A 268 -7.18 -18.94 33.46
N GLU A 269 -7.29 -19.71 34.53
CA GLU A 269 -6.25 -20.67 34.96
C GLU A 269 -6.11 -21.82 33.96
N ASN A 270 -7.22 -22.19 33.30
CA ASN A 270 -7.24 -23.24 32.31
C ASN A 270 -7.36 -22.66 30.91
N MET A 271 -6.43 -23.03 30.02
CA MET A 271 -6.45 -22.57 28.59
C MET A 271 -7.74 -22.95 27.86
N ASN A 272 -8.42 -24.03 28.28
CA ASN A 272 -9.70 -24.42 27.67
C ASN A 272 -10.87 -23.48 27.98
N ASP A 273 -10.73 -22.62 29.00
CA ASP A 273 -11.75 -21.66 29.39
C ASP A 273 -11.72 -20.39 28.57
N TYR A 274 -10.61 -20.13 27.83
CA TYR A 274 -10.56 -19.11 26.81
C TYR A 274 -11.40 -19.51 25.61
N ARG A 275 -12.55 -18.90 25.47
CA ARG A 275 -13.48 -19.21 24.37
C ARG A 275 -13.17 -18.33 23.17
N ASN A 276 -13.05 -18.95 22.01
CA ASN A 276 -13.07 -18.23 20.72
C ASN A 276 -14.45 -17.60 20.55
N GLY A 277 -14.57 -16.36 20.84
CA GLY A 277 -15.56 -15.30 20.75
C GLY A 277 -16.95 -15.43 20.10
N ILE A 278 -17.34 -16.58 19.68
CA ILE A 278 -18.73 -17.02 19.55
C ILE A 278 -18.75 -18.26 20.43
N GLN A 279 -19.59 -18.25 21.46
CA GLN A 279 -19.81 -19.47 22.24
C GLN A 279 -20.06 -20.59 21.23
N ALA A 280 -19.02 -21.39 20.97
CA ALA A 280 -19.22 -22.60 20.21
C ALA A 280 -20.15 -23.42 21.06
N LYS A 281 -21.44 -23.41 20.70
CA LYS A 281 -22.47 -24.12 21.45
C LYS A 281 -22.00 -25.56 21.50
N ARG A 282 -21.60 -26.03 22.70
CA ARG A 282 -21.26 -27.43 22.90
C ARG A 282 -22.51 -28.26 22.58
N VAL A 283 -22.31 -29.37 21.95
CA VAL A 283 -23.41 -30.22 21.51
C VAL A 283 -23.24 -31.58 22.14
N ARG A 284 -24.25 -32.01 22.84
CA ARG A 284 -24.39 -33.34 23.38
C ARG A 284 -24.99 -34.22 22.29
N ILE A 285 -24.35 -35.34 22.03
CA ILE A 285 -24.81 -36.35 21.09
C ILE A 285 -24.96 -37.64 21.87
N VAL A 286 -26.12 -38.26 21.77
CA VAL A 286 -26.41 -39.57 22.41
C VAL A 286 -26.80 -40.52 21.29
N ASP A 287 -26.11 -41.60 21.17
CA ASP A 287 -26.47 -42.71 20.28
C ASP A 287 -27.79 -43.35 20.79
N VAL A 288 -28.78 -43.44 19.93
CA VAL A 288 -30.14 -43.89 20.33
C VAL A 288 -30.19 -45.37 20.66
N GLU A 289 -29.34 -46.17 20.01
CA GLU A 289 -29.32 -47.65 20.20
C GLU A 289 -28.49 -48.03 21.40
N THR A 290 -27.32 -47.42 21.56
CA THR A 290 -26.33 -47.85 22.60
C THR A 290 -26.42 -47.02 23.85
N GLY A 291 -27.09 -45.83 23.81
CA GLY A 291 -27.15 -44.85 24.90
C GLY A 291 -25.82 -44.16 25.19
N ILE A 292 -24.79 -44.38 24.38
CA ILE A 292 -23.47 -43.78 24.58
C ILE A 292 -23.55 -42.28 24.30
N GLU A 293 -23.12 -41.49 25.30
CA GLU A 293 -23.09 -40.05 25.24
C GLU A 293 -21.72 -39.49 24.84
N LYS A 294 -21.69 -38.50 23.96
CA LYS A 294 -20.49 -37.81 23.56
C LYS A 294 -20.73 -36.28 23.50
N THR A 295 -19.87 -35.52 24.13
CA THR A 295 -19.93 -34.06 24.06
C THR A 295 -19.00 -33.55 22.96
N MET A 296 -19.56 -32.83 22.00
CA MET A 296 -18.81 -32.19 20.91
C MET A 296 -18.52 -30.75 21.25
N LYS A 297 -17.34 -30.27 20.86
CA LYS A 297 -16.86 -28.89 21.12
C LYS A 297 -17.64 -27.81 20.35
N SER A 298 -18.34 -28.18 19.30
CA SER A 298 -19.11 -27.23 18.47
C SER A 298 -20.17 -27.93 17.63
N ILE A 299 -21.15 -27.16 17.12
CA ILE A 299 -22.11 -27.63 16.11
C ILE A 299 -21.41 -28.12 14.84
N GLY A 300 -20.28 -27.51 14.45
CA GLY A 300 -19.48 -27.97 13.30
C GLY A 300 -18.92 -29.36 13.53
N ALA A 301 -18.23 -29.57 14.65
CA ALA A 301 -17.69 -30.91 15.02
C ALA A 301 -18.78 -31.96 15.16
N ALA A 302 -19.97 -31.58 15.61
CA ALA A 302 -21.13 -32.48 15.65
C ALA A 302 -21.63 -32.82 14.24
N ALA A 303 -21.68 -31.85 13.37
CA ALA A 303 -22.13 -32.00 11.97
C ALA A 303 -21.18 -32.91 11.18
N ASP A 304 -19.87 -32.76 11.38
CA ASP A 304 -18.85 -33.63 10.77
C ASP A 304 -18.98 -35.08 11.22
N LEU A 305 -19.22 -35.31 12.54
CA LEU A 305 -19.42 -36.66 13.07
C LEU A 305 -20.70 -37.30 12.51
N LEU A 306 -21.75 -36.50 12.30
CA LEU A 306 -23.07 -36.96 11.85
C LEU A 306 -23.20 -36.99 10.30
N ASP A 307 -22.14 -36.65 9.58
CA ASP A 307 -22.10 -36.54 8.11
C ASP A 307 -23.22 -35.68 7.54
N ILE A 308 -23.40 -34.49 8.11
CA ILE A 308 -24.41 -33.51 7.64
C ILE A 308 -23.81 -32.11 7.54
N LYS A 309 -24.41 -31.27 6.71
CA LYS A 309 -23.96 -29.86 6.59
C LYS A 309 -24.18 -29.11 7.92
N ARG A 310 -23.13 -28.40 8.38
CA ARG A 310 -23.18 -27.54 9.57
C ARG A 310 -24.38 -26.61 9.60
N THR A 311 -24.70 -25.98 8.46
CA THR A 311 -25.84 -25.05 8.31
C THR A 311 -27.17 -25.75 8.57
N THR A 312 -27.32 -26.99 8.13
CA THR A 312 -28.52 -27.81 8.33
C THR A 312 -28.68 -28.17 9.80
N LEU A 313 -27.61 -28.61 10.48
CA LEU A 313 -27.65 -28.94 11.90
C LEU A 313 -27.94 -27.70 12.74
N ALA A 314 -27.27 -26.58 12.47
CA ALA A 314 -27.47 -25.32 13.17
C ALA A 314 -28.89 -24.80 13.04
N TYR A 315 -29.49 -24.87 11.84
CA TYR A 315 -30.88 -24.49 11.60
C TYR A 315 -31.85 -25.37 12.37
N ARG A 316 -31.69 -26.68 12.35
CA ARG A 316 -32.56 -27.61 13.11
C ARG A 316 -32.50 -27.37 14.60
N LEU A 317 -31.29 -27.20 15.17
CA LEU A 317 -31.05 -26.90 16.57
C LEU A 317 -31.53 -25.49 16.99
N SER A 318 -31.67 -24.56 16.06
CA SER A 318 -32.25 -23.26 16.35
C SER A 318 -33.80 -23.29 16.50
N LYS A 319 -34.44 -24.29 15.94
CA LYS A 319 -35.88 -24.49 16.00
C LYS A 319 -36.31 -25.41 17.15
N ASN A 320 -35.46 -26.35 17.53
CA ASN A 320 -35.77 -27.33 18.57
C ASN A 320 -34.54 -27.47 19.49
N SER A 321 -34.76 -27.52 20.80
CA SER A 321 -33.72 -27.69 21.81
C SER A 321 -32.99 -29.04 21.71
N GLN A 322 -33.67 -30.02 21.12
CA GLN A 322 -33.14 -31.36 20.89
C GLN A 322 -33.74 -31.92 19.60
N ILE A 323 -32.91 -32.66 18.84
CA ILE A 323 -33.31 -33.26 17.56
C ILE A 323 -32.74 -34.67 17.43
N VAL A 324 -33.32 -35.51 16.58
CA VAL A 324 -32.76 -36.81 16.22
C VAL A 324 -32.26 -36.74 14.76
N VAL A 325 -31.02 -37.15 14.54
CA VAL A 325 -30.35 -37.14 13.24
C VAL A 325 -29.45 -38.35 13.12
N ASN A 326 -29.63 -39.13 12.06
CA ASN A 326 -28.81 -40.32 11.73
C ASN A 326 -28.60 -41.29 12.90
N GLY A 327 -29.67 -41.58 13.68
CA GLY A 327 -29.59 -42.46 14.85
C GLY A 327 -29.03 -41.85 16.11
N TYR A 328 -28.78 -40.54 16.13
CA TYR A 328 -28.28 -39.80 17.29
C TYR A 328 -29.28 -38.73 17.76
N THR A 329 -29.45 -38.65 19.07
CA THR A 329 -30.09 -37.52 19.71
C THR A 329 -29.08 -36.39 19.92
N VAL A 330 -29.36 -35.18 19.44
CA VAL A 330 -28.46 -34.06 19.44
C VAL A 330 -29.11 -32.89 20.16
N ALA A 331 -28.44 -32.34 21.15
CA ALA A 331 -28.90 -31.17 21.92
C ALA A 331 -27.77 -30.17 22.16
N VAL A 332 -28.10 -28.85 22.17
CA VAL A 332 -27.14 -27.82 22.57
C VAL A 332 -27.04 -27.82 24.09
N ILE A 333 -25.82 -27.84 24.60
CA ILE A 333 -25.53 -27.64 26.02
C ILE A 333 -25.41 -26.11 26.23
N THR A 334 -26.31 -25.57 27.04
CA THR A 334 -26.27 -24.16 27.48
C THR A 334 -25.27 -23.98 28.61
#